data_7641375470f706e4fb0aed7c70bed965
#
_entry.id   7641375470f706e4fb0aed7c70bed965
#
_cell.length_a   1.000
_cell.length_b   1.000
_cell.length_c   1.000
_cell.angle_alpha   90.00
_cell.angle_beta   90.00
_cell.angle_gamma   90.00
#
_symmetry.space_group_name_H-M   'P 1'
#
loop_
_entity.id
_entity.type
_entity.pdbx_description
1 polymer ?
#
loop_
_entity_poly.entity_id
_entity_poly.type
_entity_poly.pdbx_seq_one_letter_code
_entity_poly.pdbx_strand_id
1 'polypeptide(L)'
;EQTADLKVNHIFKYTSIKEIFNEITGKSAEVLKGMVEKRQETQVILCYSGCGGVGKTTVAMGISAALTKNYKRVLYMNASHLQVFQQMLINHSPITTMDVYSRLANPGGNIYDDIKHVIRKEVFNYLPPFKASLLSLGLNYSVYKEIICSAKKSGDYDFIVVDTDVTFDEAKTELIGVADRVIVVTKQSMASVVATNILVSNINGVSKEKFV
;
A
#
# COMPACT_ATOMS: atom_id res chain seq x y z
N GLU A 1 38.19 22.03 20.46
CA GLU A 1 38.10 20.81 19.63
C GLU A 1 37.62 19.65 20.51
N GLN A 2 36.31 19.37 20.52
CA GLN A 2 35.74 18.18 21.15
C GLN A 2 35.66 17.10 20.08
N THR A 3 36.58 16.15 20.12
CA THR A 3 36.49 14.89 19.37
C THR A 3 35.35 14.10 19.95
N ALA A 4 34.27 13.93 19.14
CA ALA A 4 33.18 13.03 19.46
C ALA A 4 33.74 11.59 19.48
N ASP A 5 33.76 10.96 20.65
CA ASP A 5 34.10 9.55 20.84
C ASP A 5 33.05 8.69 20.14
N LEU A 6 33.34 8.27 18.91
CA LEU A 6 32.56 7.26 18.20
C LEU A 6 32.75 5.95 18.95
N LYS A 7 31.74 5.52 19.72
CA LYS A 7 31.70 4.17 20.31
C LYS A 7 31.69 3.13 19.18
N VAL A 8 32.86 2.68 18.78
CA VAL A 8 33.01 1.60 17.80
C VAL A 8 32.80 0.27 18.51
N ASN A 9 31.80 -0.48 18.12
CA ASN A 9 31.56 -1.83 18.63
C ASN A 9 32.53 -2.81 17.96
N HIS A 10 33.41 -3.43 18.78
CA HIS A 10 34.35 -4.44 18.31
C HIS A 10 33.77 -5.85 18.48
N ILE A 11 33.90 -6.67 17.44
CA ILE A 11 33.58 -8.11 17.46
C ILE A 11 34.87 -8.87 17.18
N PHE A 12 35.23 -9.80 18.07
CA PHE A 12 36.45 -10.59 17.92
C PHE A 12 36.31 -11.61 16.76
N LYS A 13 37.22 -11.52 15.79
CA LYS A 13 37.24 -12.33 14.57
C LYS A 13 37.34 -13.85 14.80
N TYR A 14 37.86 -14.28 15.96
CA TYR A 14 38.16 -15.69 16.25
C TYR A 14 37.18 -16.33 17.25
N THR A 15 36.03 -15.74 17.49
CA THR A 15 34.95 -16.35 18.26
C THR A 15 34.09 -17.26 17.37
N SER A 16 33.32 -18.16 17.98
CA SER A 16 32.44 -19.04 17.22
C SER A 16 31.36 -18.24 16.47
N ILE A 17 30.90 -18.73 15.31
CA ILE A 17 29.83 -18.09 14.51
C ILE A 17 28.59 -17.84 15.37
N LYS A 18 28.26 -18.75 16.31
CA LYS A 18 27.16 -18.63 17.24
C LYS A 18 27.32 -17.46 18.21
N GLU A 19 28.53 -17.25 18.72
CA GLU A 19 28.84 -16.13 19.62
C GLU A 19 28.81 -14.80 18.88
N ILE A 20 29.37 -14.75 17.66
CA ILE A 20 29.30 -13.58 16.77
C ILE A 20 27.82 -13.23 16.48
N PHE A 21 26.99 -14.22 16.15
CA PHE A 21 25.57 -14.02 15.90
C PHE A 21 24.85 -13.50 17.14
N ASN A 22 25.09 -14.09 18.31
CA ASN A 22 24.47 -13.64 19.55
C ASN A 22 24.92 -12.24 19.95
N GLU A 23 26.16 -11.87 19.72
CA GLU A 23 26.70 -10.54 20.01
C GLU A 23 26.11 -9.47 19.06
N ILE A 24 26.00 -9.80 17.78
CA ILE A 24 25.33 -8.93 16.78
C ILE A 24 23.84 -8.76 17.14
N THR A 25 23.12 -9.84 17.43
CA THR A 25 21.69 -9.78 17.76
C THR A 25 21.44 -9.08 19.09
N GLY A 26 22.29 -9.28 20.10
CA GLY A 26 22.19 -8.61 21.39
C GLY A 26 22.41 -7.08 21.28
N LYS A 27 23.49 -6.68 20.61
CA LYS A 27 23.81 -5.24 20.38
C LYS A 27 22.84 -4.57 19.43
N SER A 28 22.34 -5.32 18.40
CA SER A 28 21.30 -4.82 17.50
C SER A 28 19.95 -4.65 18.21
N ALA A 29 19.63 -5.48 19.21
CA ALA A 29 18.40 -5.37 19.98
C ALA A 29 18.37 -4.06 20.82
N GLU A 30 19.52 -3.60 21.35
CA GLU A 30 19.60 -2.31 22.06
C GLU A 30 19.45 -1.14 21.10
N VAL A 31 20.11 -1.18 19.94
CA VAL A 31 19.99 -0.16 18.89
C VAL A 31 18.58 -0.14 18.31
N LEU A 32 17.99 -1.33 18.09
CA LEU A 32 16.62 -1.46 17.59
C LEU A 32 15.57 -1.01 18.61
N LYS A 33 15.79 -1.20 19.93
CA LYS A 33 14.90 -0.65 20.97
C LYS A 33 14.90 0.89 20.94
N GLY A 34 16.03 1.52 20.71
CA GLY A 34 16.10 2.98 20.51
C GLY A 34 15.51 3.47 19.17
N MET A 35 15.42 2.60 18.17
CA MET A 35 14.79 2.89 16.86
C MET A 35 13.29 2.54 16.81
N VAL A 36 12.81 1.67 17.70
CA VAL A 36 11.38 1.26 17.79
C VAL A 36 10.48 2.40 18.28
N GLU A 37 11.03 3.46 18.90
CA GLU A 37 10.24 4.61 19.36
C GLU A 37 9.76 5.57 18.27
N LYS A 38 10.14 5.36 16.99
CA LYS A 38 9.50 6.00 15.84
C LYS A 38 9.06 4.95 14.83
N ARG A 39 8.00 4.20 15.15
CA ARG A 39 7.23 3.51 14.11
C ARG A 39 6.80 4.59 13.13
N GLN A 40 7.41 4.60 11.96
CA GLN A 40 7.01 5.48 10.87
C GLN A 40 5.54 5.15 10.55
N GLU A 41 4.68 6.16 10.59
CA GLU A 41 3.26 5.99 10.29
C GLU A 41 3.10 5.37 8.91
N THR A 42 2.19 4.39 8.78
CA THR A 42 1.90 3.76 7.49
C THR A 42 1.52 4.80 6.45
N GLN A 43 2.24 4.84 5.33
CA GLN A 43 2.00 5.79 4.24
C GLN A 43 1.09 5.18 3.19
N VAL A 44 0.06 5.90 2.78
CA VAL A 44 -0.87 5.51 1.71
C VAL A 44 -0.50 6.21 0.41
N ILE A 45 -0.16 5.43 -0.62
CA ILE A 45 0.17 5.91 -1.96
C ILE A 45 -0.98 5.52 -2.90
N LEU A 46 -1.68 6.49 -3.45
CA LEU A 46 -2.77 6.29 -4.40
C LEU A 46 -2.26 6.50 -5.84
N CYS A 47 -2.41 5.51 -6.71
CA CYS A 47 -2.14 5.63 -8.13
C CYS A 47 -3.44 5.95 -8.87
N TYR A 48 -3.47 7.08 -9.57
CA TYR A 48 -4.66 7.57 -10.25
C TYR A 48 -4.35 8.08 -11.68
N SER A 49 -5.36 8.27 -12.52
CA SER A 49 -5.20 8.87 -13.84
C SER A 49 -6.54 9.38 -14.39
N GLY A 50 -6.48 10.39 -15.24
CA GLY A 50 -7.64 10.91 -15.96
C GLY A 50 -8.12 10.03 -17.13
N CYS A 51 -7.37 9.00 -17.54
CA CYS A 51 -7.77 8.14 -18.64
C CYS A 51 -7.27 6.70 -18.48
N GLY A 52 -7.92 5.76 -19.17
CA GLY A 52 -7.58 4.34 -19.17
C GLY A 52 -6.34 4.01 -20.00
N GLY A 53 -5.73 2.85 -19.75
CA GLY A 53 -4.64 2.31 -20.57
C GLY A 53 -3.33 3.09 -20.50
N VAL A 54 -3.08 3.84 -19.42
CA VAL A 54 -1.83 4.61 -19.21
C VAL A 54 -0.78 3.85 -18.40
N GLY A 55 -1.09 2.64 -17.94
CA GLY A 55 -0.15 1.83 -17.18
C GLY A 55 -0.23 2.00 -15.64
N LYS A 56 -1.32 2.55 -15.09
CA LYS A 56 -1.48 2.72 -13.63
C LYS A 56 -1.14 1.47 -12.83
N THR A 57 -1.79 0.35 -13.15
CA THR A 57 -1.59 -0.94 -12.48
C THR A 57 -0.13 -1.37 -12.54
N THR A 58 0.52 -1.21 -13.69
CA THR A 58 1.95 -1.52 -13.86
C THR A 58 2.81 -0.64 -12.96
N VAL A 59 2.52 0.66 -12.90
CA VAL A 59 3.24 1.61 -12.02
C VAL A 59 3.01 1.27 -10.56
N ALA A 60 1.76 1.05 -10.13
CA ALA A 60 1.42 0.72 -8.74
C ALA A 60 2.10 -0.60 -8.28
N MET A 61 2.06 -1.64 -9.10
CA MET A 61 2.74 -2.91 -8.79
C MET A 61 4.26 -2.75 -8.83
N GLY A 62 4.80 -1.95 -9.76
CA GLY A 62 6.23 -1.62 -9.82
C GLY A 62 6.72 -0.90 -8.58
N ILE A 63 5.96 0.08 -8.08
CA ILE A 63 6.24 0.79 -6.81
C ILE A 63 6.21 -0.21 -5.64
N SER A 64 5.18 -1.06 -5.57
CA SER A 64 5.06 -2.07 -4.53
C SER A 64 6.25 -3.02 -4.50
N ALA A 65 6.68 -3.49 -5.67
CA ALA A 65 7.85 -4.36 -5.81
C ALA A 65 9.16 -3.64 -5.43
N ALA A 66 9.34 -2.39 -5.87
CA ALA A 66 10.53 -1.60 -5.56
C ALA A 66 10.64 -1.30 -4.05
N LEU A 67 9.54 -0.94 -3.40
CA LEU A 67 9.51 -0.71 -1.96
C LEU A 67 9.82 -2.01 -1.19
N THR A 68 9.26 -3.16 -1.62
CA THR A 68 9.53 -4.45 -0.99
C THR A 68 11.00 -4.86 -1.18
N LYS A 69 11.58 -4.60 -2.35
CA LYS A 69 13.01 -4.83 -2.59
C LYS A 69 13.90 -3.99 -1.66
N ASN A 70 13.42 -2.83 -1.23
CA ASN A 70 14.06 -1.99 -0.22
C ASN A 70 13.61 -2.31 1.22
N TYR A 71 13.21 -3.55 1.48
CA TYR A 71 12.86 -4.10 2.79
C TYR A 71 11.68 -3.40 3.48
N LYS A 72 10.80 -2.73 2.72
CA LYS A 72 9.55 -2.16 3.25
C LYS A 72 8.44 -3.21 3.23
N ARG A 73 7.60 -3.17 4.25
CA ARG A 73 6.37 -3.98 4.33
C ARG A 73 5.30 -3.26 3.51
N VAL A 74 4.84 -3.90 2.45
CA VAL A 74 3.92 -3.27 1.49
C VAL A 74 2.65 -4.09 1.36
N LEU A 75 1.50 -3.42 1.42
CA LEU A 75 0.21 -3.95 1.00
C LEU A 75 -0.18 -3.27 -0.32
N TYR A 76 -0.32 -4.07 -1.38
CA TYR A 76 -0.95 -3.62 -2.62
C TYR A 76 -2.44 -3.91 -2.59
N MET A 77 -3.25 -2.95 -3.02
CA MET A 77 -4.68 -3.09 -3.12
C MET A 77 -5.20 -2.47 -4.42
N ASN A 78 -5.93 -3.26 -5.20
CA ASN A 78 -6.60 -2.74 -6.39
C ASN A 78 -8.03 -2.35 -6.03
N ALA A 79 -8.31 -1.04 -6.06
CA ALA A 79 -9.61 -0.45 -5.78
C ALA A 79 -10.35 -0.06 -7.07
N SER A 80 -10.25 -0.89 -8.12
CA SER A 80 -11.00 -0.71 -9.35
C SER A 80 -12.39 -1.36 -9.25
N HIS A 81 -13.38 -0.80 -9.95
CA HIS A 81 -14.71 -1.40 -10.04
C HIS A 81 -14.68 -2.79 -10.71
N LEU A 82 -13.81 -2.96 -11.71
CA LEU A 82 -13.52 -4.25 -12.35
C LEU A 82 -12.04 -4.57 -12.15
N GLN A 83 -11.77 -5.60 -11.38
CA GLN A 83 -10.41 -6.00 -11.01
C GLN A 83 -9.87 -7.00 -12.04
N VAL A 84 -8.81 -6.63 -12.74
CA VAL A 84 -8.11 -7.47 -13.72
C VAL A 84 -6.61 -7.60 -13.45
N PHE A 85 -6.12 -6.98 -12.37
CA PHE A 85 -4.69 -6.93 -12.01
C PHE A 85 -4.07 -8.31 -11.74
N GLN A 86 -4.89 -9.29 -11.34
CA GLN A 86 -4.45 -10.65 -11.06
C GLN A 86 -3.76 -11.32 -12.26
N GLN A 87 -4.01 -10.84 -13.49
CA GLN A 87 -3.33 -11.33 -14.69
C GLN A 87 -1.81 -11.05 -14.67
N MET A 88 -1.36 -10.15 -13.82
CA MET A 88 0.06 -9.82 -13.61
C MET A 88 0.69 -10.59 -12.45
N LEU A 89 -0.05 -11.45 -11.78
CA LEU A 89 0.37 -12.26 -10.64
C LEU A 89 0.43 -13.75 -11.02
N ILE A 90 1.05 -14.56 -10.19
CA ILE A 90 1.09 -16.02 -10.36
C ILE A 90 -0.24 -16.63 -9.94
N ASN A 91 -0.79 -16.18 -8.81
CA ASN A 91 -2.07 -16.67 -8.30
C ASN A 91 -3.23 -15.76 -8.75
N HIS A 92 -4.01 -16.23 -9.71
CA HIS A 92 -5.14 -15.52 -10.28
C HIS A 92 -6.47 -15.71 -9.51
N SER A 93 -6.48 -16.57 -8.49
CA SER A 93 -7.72 -16.97 -7.81
C SER A 93 -8.35 -15.79 -7.04
N PRO A 94 -9.65 -15.56 -7.14
CA PRO A 94 -10.32 -14.56 -6.34
C PRO A 94 -10.51 -15.03 -4.88
N ILE A 95 -10.98 -14.11 -4.03
CA ILE A 95 -11.49 -14.46 -2.70
C ILE A 95 -12.81 -15.22 -2.90
N THR A 96 -12.91 -16.44 -2.33
CA THR A 96 -14.12 -17.29 -2.43
C THR A 96 -14.86 -17.40 -1.09
N THR A 97 -14.22 -17.05 0.01
CA THR A 97 -14.75 -17.18 1.37
C THR A 97 -15.93 -16.25 1.61
N MET A 98 -17.12 -16.81 1.83
CA MET A 98 -18.35 -16.03 2.03
C MET A 98 -18.33 -15.17 3.30
N ASP A 99 -17.67 -15.63 4.36
CA ASP A 99 -17.50 -14.87 5.60
C ASP A 99 -16.82 -13.51 5.36
N VAL A 100 -15.83 -13.46 4.48
CA VAL A 100 -15.18 -12.19 4.09
C VAL A 100 -16.18 -11.21 3.50
N TYR A 101 -17.05 -11.65 2.61
CA TYR A 101 -18.06 -10.77 1.99
C TYR A 101 -19.11 -10.29 3.00
N SER A 102 -19.49 -11.12 3.96
CA SER A 102 -20.40 -10.72 5.04
C SER A 102 -19.78 -9.63 5.92
N ARG A 103 -18.49 -9.71 6.21
CA ARG A 103 -17.74 -8.69 6.95
C ARG A 103 -17.57 -7.41 6.14
N LEU A 104 -17.29 -7.54 4.84
CA LEU A 104 -17.19 -6.38 3.93
C LEU A 104 -18.53 -5.66 3.75
N ALA A 105 -19.67 -6.37 3.84
CA ALA A 105 -21.00 -5.77 3.76
C ALA A 105 -21.36 -4.96 5.01
N ASN A 106 -20.81 -5.34 6.17
CA ASN A 106 -21.04 -4.67 7.44
C ASN A 106 -19.69 -4.38 8.12
N PRO A 107 -18.91 -3.42 7.59
CA PRO A 107 -17.55 -3.17 8.06
C PRO A 107 -17.58 -2.65 9.51
N GLY A 108 -16.95 -3.39 10.40
CA GLY A 108 -16.60 -2.94 11.75
C GLY A 108 -15.34 -2.07 11.73
N GLY A 109 -15.05 -1.38 12.83
CA GLY A 109 -13.86 -0.51 12.93
C GLY A 109 -12.52 -1.19 12.68
N ASN A 110 -12.46 -2.53 12.71
CA ASN A 110 -11.27 -3.35 12.52
C ASN A 110 -11.39 -4.30 11.31
N ILE A 111 -12.06 -3.87 10.25
CA ILE A 111 -12.30 -4.70 9.05
C ILE A 111 -11.03 -5.34 8.48
N TYR A 112 -9.87 -4.68 8.55
CA TYR A 112 -8.60 -5.25 8.10
C TYR A 112 -8.24 -6.51 8.89
N ASP A 113 -8.38 -6.51 10.22
CA ASP A 113 -8.10 -7.68 11.06
C ASP A 113 -9.03 -8.86 10.72
N ASP A 114 -10.26 -8.56 10.36
CA ASP A 114 -11.25 -9.57 9.95
C ASP A 114 -10.88 -10.24 8.62
N ILE A 115 -10.25 -9.51 7.69
CA ILE A 115 -9.94 -10.01 6.35
C ILE A 115 -8.46 -10.31 6.11
N LYS A 116 -7.55 -9.99 7.04
CA LYS A 116 -6.11 -10.15 6.82
C LYS A 116 -5.67 -11.59 6.53
N HIS A 117 -6.45 -12.58 6.95
CA HIS A 117 -6.17 -14.00 6.68
C HIS A 117 -6.28 -14.36 5.19
N VAL A 118 -6.95 -13.56 4.35
CA VAL A 118 -7.01 -13.77 2.90
C VAL A 118 -5.95 -13.01 2.12
N ILE A 119 -5.18 -12.12 2.76
CA ILE A 119 -4.06 -11.43 2.13
C ILE A 119 -3.02 -12.43 1.69
N ARG A 120 -2.57 -12.30 0.45
CA ARG A 120 -1.57 -13.17 -0.15
C ARG A 120 -0.26 -12.43 -0.33
N LYS A 121 0.82 -13.20 -0.46
CA LYS A 121 2.16 -12.68 -0.72
C LYS A 121 2.77 -13.38 -1.92
N GLU A 122 3.25 -12.59 -2.86
CA GLU A 122 4.18 -13.01 -3.90
C GLU A 122 5.46 -12.17 -3.75
N VAL A 123 5.66 -11.15 -4.59
CA VAL A 123 6.75 -10.18 -4.38
C VAL A 123 6.42 -9.24 -3.22
N PHE A 124 5.19 -8.77 -3.13
CA PHE A 124 4.62 -7.94 -2.07
C PHE A 124 3.34 -8.58 -1.51
N ASN A 125 2.82 -8.09 -0.39
CA ASN A 125 1.51 -8.53 0.08
C ASN A 125 0.43 -7.82 -0.73
N TYR A 126 -0.65 -8.52 -1.05
CA TYR A 126 -1.76 -7.96 -1.80
C TYR A 126 -3.11 -8.52 -1.36
N LEU A 127 -4.15 -7.69 -1.46
CA LEU A 127 -5.53 -8.13 -1.32
C LEU A 127 -5.93 -8.82 -2.62
N PRO A 128 -6.30 -10.12 -2.61
CA PRO A 128 -6.72 -10.82 -3.82
C PRO A 128 -7.97 -10.18 -4.43
N PRO A 129 -8.23 -10.40 -5.74
CA PRO A 129 -9.43 -9.85 -6.36
C PRO A 129 -10.70 -10.45 -5.76
N PHE A 130 -11.75 -9.68 -5.76
CA PHE A 130 -13.07 -10.18 -5.40
C PHE A 130 -13.61 -11.11 -6.52
N LYS A 131 -14.50 -12.04 -6.17
CA LYS A 131 -15.09 -12.99 -7.12
C LYS A 131 -16.00 -12.34 -8.17
N ALA A 132 -16.46 -11.12 -7.90
CA ALA A 132 -17.31 -10.33 -8.79
C ALA A 132 -17.13 -8.84 -8.49
N SER A 133 -17.73 -7.96 -9.27
CA SER A 133 -17.74 -6.52 -8.98
C SER A 133 -18.42 -6.24 -7.62
N LEU A 134 -18.03 -5.15 -6.96
CA LEU A 134 -18.65 -4.73 -5.70
C LEU A 134 -20.17 -4.60 -5.84
N LEU A 135 -20.64 -4.03 -6.95
CA LEU A 135 -22.06 -3.88 -7.25
C LEU A 135 -22.78 -5.23 -7.27
N SER A 136 -22.20 -6.23 -7.95
CA SER A 136 -22.76 -7.60 -8.00
C SER A 136 -22.74 -8.31 -6.65
N LEU A 137 -21.85 -7.90 -5.75
CA LEU A 137 -21.75 -8.42 -4.38
C LEU A 137 -22.60 -7.64 -3.39
N GLY A 138 -23.29 -6.59 -3.81
CA GLY A 138 -24.07 -5.70 -2.94
C GLY A 138 -23.20 -4.88 -1.99
N LEU A 139 -21.92 -4.64 -2.34
CA LEU A 139 -20.96 -3.90 -1.52
C LEU A 139 -20.84 -2.46 -2.00
N ASN A 140 -20.72 -1.53 -1.06
CA ASN A 140 -20.42 -0.14 -1.36
C ASN A 140 -18.92 0.04 -1.65
N TYR A 141 -18.59 0.96 -2.55
CA TYR A 141 -17.19 1.26 -2.88
C TYR A 141 -16.40 1.82 -1.69
N SER A 142 -17.07 2.45 -0.72
CA SER A 142 -16.45 2.95 0.53
C SER A 142 -15.72 1.86 1.32
N VAL A 143 -16.01 0.58 1.08
CA VAL A 143 -15.32 -0.56 1.70
C VAL A 143 -13.80 -0.50 1.50
N TYR A 144 -13.32 0.03 0.38
CA TYR A 144 -11.88 0.20 0.15
C TYR A 144 -11.27 1.22 1.12
N LYS A 145 -11.97 2.34 1.36
CA LYS A 145 -11.55 3.34 2.36
C LYS A 145 -11.48 2.74 3.76
N GLU A 146 -12.50 1.96 4.13
CA GLU A 146 -12.55 1.28 5.44
C GLU A 146 -11.37 0.33 5.62
N ILE A 147 -11.08 -0.50 4.60
CA ILE A 147 -9.94 -1.43 4.63
C ILE A 147 -8.62 -0.64 4.76
N ILE A 148 -8.43 0.43 3.97
CA ILE A 148 -7.21 1.25 4.00
C ILE A 148 -7.02 1.89 5.37
N CYS A 149 -8.05 2.53 5.91
CA CYS A 149 -8.00 3.18 7.21
C CYS A 149 -7.71 2.18 8.34
N SER A 150 -8.34 1.00 8.32
CA SER A 150 -8.11 -0.06 9.28
C SER A 150 -6.71 -0.66 9.15
N ALA A 151 -6.22 -0.93 7.94
CA ALA A 151 -4.86 -1.41 7.68
C ALA A 151 -3.80 -0.36 8.05
N LYS A 152 -4.06 0.94 7.85
CA LYS A 152 -3.17 2.02 8.30
C LYS A 152 -3.03 2.02 9.82
N LYS A 153 -4.13 1.85 10.55
CA LYS A 153 -4.15 1.80 12.02
C LYS A 153 -3.43 0.56 12.60
N SER A 154 -3.46 -0.59 11.90
CA SER A 154 -2.80 -1.81 12.38
C SER A 154 -1.27 -1.67 12.49
N GLY A 155 -0.65 -0.84 11.65
CA GLY A 155 0.80 -0.69 11.58
C GLY A 155 1.53 -1.92 11.04
N ASP A 156 0.81 -2.86 10.39
CA ASP A 156 1.40 -4.06 9.81
C ASP A 156 2.26 -3.75 8.57
N TYR A 157 2.02 -2.60 7.93
CA TYR A 157 2.71 -2.16 6.71
C TYR A 157 3.37 -0.80 6.89
N ASP A 158 4.46 -0.60 6.16
CA ASP A 158 5.10 0.71 6.04
C ASP A 158 4.42 1.53 4.92
N PHE A 159 3.93 0.81 3.88
CA PHE A 159 3.22 1.41 2.75
C PHE A 159 1.98 0.61 2.37
N ILE A 160 0.91 1.32 2.03
CA ILE A 160 -0.27 0.79 1.35
C ILE A 160 -0.32 1.44 -0.03
N VAL A 161 -0.17 0.65 -1.09
CA VAL A 161 -0.23 1.14 -2.48
C VAL A 161 -1.59 0.79 -3.05
N VAL A 162 -2.35 1.80 -3.41
CA VAL A 162 -3.72 1.67 -3.91
C VAL A 162 -3.75 2.00 -5.39
N ASP A 163 -4.12 1.01 -6.20
CA ASP A 163 -4.36 1.16 -7.65
C ASP A 163 -5.84 1.35 -7.90
N THR A 164 -6.23 2.39 -8.64
CA THR A 164 -7.63 2.71 -8.90
C THR A 164 -7.96 2.67 -10.41
N ASP A 165 -9.23 2.65 -10.75
CA ASP A 165 -9.68 2.92 -12.13
C ASP A 165 -9.72 4.44 -12.44
N VAL A 166 -10.35 4.82 -13.55
CA VAL A 166 -10.41 6.21 -14.02
C VAL A 166 -11.67 6.95 -13.61
N THR A 167 -12.57 6.31 -12.88
CA THR A 167 -13.81 6.96 -12.43
C THR A 167 -13.48 8.11 -11.49
N PHE A 168 -14.24 9.19 -11.58
CA PHE A 168 -14.15 10.34 -10.70
C PHE A 168 -15.51 10.57 -10.07
N ASP A 169 -15.66 10.12 -8.86
CA ASP A 169 -16.87 10.17 -8.06
C ASP A 169 -16.54 10.53 -6.59
N GLU A 170 -17.56 10.65 -5.76
CA GLU A 170 -17.42 10.96 -4.34
C GLU A 170 -16.51 9.97 -3.62
N ALA A 171 -16.69 8.67 -3.88
CA ALA A 171 -15.92 7.63 -3.22
C ALA A 171 -14.43 7.68 -3.60
N LYS A 172 -14.09 8.07 -4.85
CA LYS A 172 -12.69 8.34 -5.23
C LYS A 172 -12.12 9.56 -4.54
N THR A 173 -12.91 10.61 -4.40
CA THR A 173 -12.51 11.81 -3.66
C THR A 173 -12.19 11.47 -2.20
N GLU A 174 -12.97 10.59 -1.58
CA GLU A 174 -12.68 10.09 -0.25
C GLU A 174 -11.36 9.29 -0.17
N LEU A 175 -11.06 8.46 -1.17
CA LEU A 175 -9.77 7.76 -1.25
C LEU A 175 -8.60 8.74 -1.41
N ILE A 176 -8.76 9.79 -2.21
CA ILE A 176 -7.77 10.87 -2.33
C ILE A 176 -7.57 11.54 -0.96
N GLY A 177 -8.64 11.75 -0.19
CA GLY A 177 -8.60 12.32 1.15
C GLY A 177 -7.75 11.52 2.14
N VAL A 178 -7.78 10.20 2.09
CA VAL A 178 -7.02 9.32 3.00
C VAL A 178 -5.60 9.02 2.51
N ALA A 179 -5.28 9.31 1.25
CA ALA A 179 -3.94 9.11 0.71
C ALA A 179 -2.95 10.15 1.25
N ASP A 180 -1.74 9.72 1.60
CA ASP A 180 -0.64 10.61 1.97
C ASP A 180 0.08 11.15 0.72
N ARG A 181 0.06 10.37 -0.39
CA ARG A 181 0.59 10.73 -1.71
C ARG A 181 -0.33 10.24 -2.81
N VAL A 182 -0.51 11.07 -3.84
CA VAL A 182 -1.25 10.71 -5.06
C VAL A 182 -0.32 10.79 -6.25
N ILE A 183 -0.10 9.65 -6.92
CA ILE A 183 0.70 9.56 -8.13
C ILE A 183 -0.25 9.60 -9.32
N VAL A 184 -0.17 10.66 -10.12
CA VAL A 184 -0.98 10.80 -11.34
C VAL A 184 -0.21 10.26 -12.54
N VAL A 185 -0.71 9.14 -13.09
CA VAL A 185 -0.11 8.48 -14.25
C VAL A 185 -0.77 8.98 -15.53
N THR A 186 0.02 9.46 -16.48
CA THR A 186 -0.44 9.91 -17.79
C THR A 186 0.46 9.39 -18.91
N LYS A 187 0.05 9.54 -20.16
CA LYS A 187 0.87 9.21 -21.35
C LYS A 187 0.93 10.38 -22.32
N GLN A 188 1.91 10.36 -23.20
CA GLN A 188 2.13 11.39 -24.23
C GLN A 188 1.09 11.30 -25.36
N SER A 189 -0.17 11.59 -25.04
CA SER A 189 -1.22 11.78 -26.04
C SER A 189 -2.07 12.98 -25.66
N MET A 190 -2.58 13.72 -26.65
CA MET A 190 -3.41 14.90 -26.41
C MET A 190 -4.60 14.58 -25.48
N ALA A 191 -5.31 13.49 -25.74
CA ALA A 191 -6.43 13.06 -24.93
C ALA A 191 -6.03 12.83 -23.46
N SER A 192 -4.87 12.18 -23.22
CA SER A 192 -4.42 11.92 -21.85
C SER A 192 -3.98 13.18 -21.13
N VAL A 193 -3.32 14.09 -21.83
CA VAL A 193 -2.90 15.40 -21.25
C VAL A 193 -4.12 16.23 -20.89
N VAL A 194 -5.11 16.33 -21.79
CA VAL A 194 -6.36 17.07 -21.53
C VAL A 194 -7.10 16.43 -20.36
N ALA A 195 -7.28 15.10 -20.36
CA ALA A 195 -7.97 14.40 -19.25
C ALA A 195 -7.23 14.61 -17.91
N THR A 196 -5.91 14.59 -17.90
CA THR A 196 -5.10 14.84 -16.70
C THR A 196 -5.26 16.27 -16.22
N ASN A 197 -5.25 17.26 -17.12
CA ASN A 197 -5.48 18.66 -16.77
C ASN A 197 -6.87 18.87 -16.14
N ILE A 198 -7.90 18.27 -16.74
CA ILE A 198 -9.27 18.33 -16.19
C ILE A 198 -9.30 17.70 -14.81
N LEU A 199 -8.69 16.51 -14.64
CA LEU A 199 -8.61 15.84 -13.36
C LEU A 199 -7.95 16.72 -12.29
N VAL A 200 -6.74 17.21 -12.55
CA VAL A 200 -5.97 18.05 -11.62
C VAL A 200 -6.72 19.34 -11.27
N SER A 201 -7.40 19.97 -12.25
CA SER A 201 -8.20 21.17 -12.02
C SER A 201 -9.39 20.91 -11.09
N ASN A 202 -10.04 19.73 -11.19
CA ASN A 202 -11.16 19.38 -10.34
C ASN A 202 -10.72 18.96 -8.92
N ILE A 203 -9.51 18.38 -8.78
CA ILE A 203 -8.98 17.93 -7.48
C ILE A 203 -8.32 19.09 -6.71
N ASN A 204 -7.98 20.19 -7.36
CA ASN A 204 -7.26 21.33 -6.76
C ASN A 204 -7.88 21.92 -5.48
N GLY A 205 -9.15 21.58 -5.19
CA GLY A 205 -9.83 21.92 -3.93
C GLY A 205 -9.56 20.94 -2.77
N VAL A 206 -9.02 19.76 -3.06
CA VAL A 206 -8.93 18.67 -2.06
C VAL A 206 -7.58 18.63 -1.32
N SER A 207 -6.47 18.84 -1.99
CA SER A 207 -5.13 19.02 -1.36
C SER A 207 -4.03 19.01 -2.42
N LYS A 208 -3.40 20.15 -2.71
CA LYS A 208 -2.32 20.25 -3.72
C LYS A 208 -1.02 19.54 -3.31
N GLU A 209 -0.75 19.44 -2.02
CA GLU A 209 0.51 18.94 -1.48
C GLU A 209 0.70 17.42 -1.62
N LYS A 210 -0.36 16.69 -1.93
CA LYS A 210 -0.36 15.23 -2.04
C LYS A 210 0.02 14.70 -3.43
N PHE A 211 0.02 15.56 -4.46
CA PHE A 211 0.19 15.14 -5.85
C PHE A 211 1.65 15.13 -6.28
N VAL A 212 2.03 14.04 -6.97
CA VAL A 212 3.35 13.81 -7.57
C VAL A 212 3.18 13.37 -9.03
#